data_6052828c0c234bcc712763683bd9cd84
#
_entry.id   6052828c0c234bcc712763683bd9cd84
#
_cell.length_a   1.000
_cell.length_b   1.000
_cell.length_c   1.000
_cell.angle_alpha   90.00
_cell.angle_beta   90.00
_cell.angle_gamma   90.00
#
_symmetry.space_group_name_H-M   'P 1'
#
loop_
_entity.id
_entity.type
_entity.pdbx_description
1 polymer ?
#
loop_
_entity_poly.entity_id
_entity_poly.type
_entity_poly.pdbx_seq_one_letter_code
_entity_poly.pdbx_strand_id
1 'polypeptide(L)'
;ERLGARSVACMTKHFPGAGPQKDGEDAHFAYGREQVYPGNNFDYHLKPFEAAFKAGTAQIMPYYGMPVGTSHEEVGFSFNKSVVTDLLRGKYGFDGVVCTDWGLLNPMKILGREFMPARAWGVEHLSLAERAQKILEAGADQFGGEACPEVVIQLVREGKVSEDRID
;
A
#
# COMPACT_ATOMS: atom_id res chain seq x y z
N GLU A 1 3.64 -16.14 -14.60
CA GLU A 1 3.48 -17.08 -13.47
C GLU A 1 3.01 -18.47 -13.92
N ARG A 2 2.27 -18.58 -15.00
CA ARG A 2 1.70 -19.87 -15.47
C ARG A 2 2.50 -20.53 -16.60
N LEU A 3 3.74 -20.12 -16.84
CA LEU A 3 4.56 -20.62 -17.94
C LEU A 3 5.39 -21.87 -17.58
N GLY A 4 5.15 -22.46 -16.41
CA GLY A 4 5.79 -23.68 -15.92
C GLY A 4 6.72 -23.48 -14.73
N ALA A 5 7.43 -24.52 -14.32
CA ALA A 5 8.25 -24.57 -13.10
C ALA A 5 9.39 -23.53 -13.02
N ARG A 6 9.68 -22.83 -14.10
CA ARG A 6 10.71 -21.78 -14.17
C ARG A 6 10.13 -20.37 -14.30
N SER A 7 8.82 -20.19 -14.12
CA SER A 7 8.20 -18.87 -14.10
C SER A 7 8.59 -18.11 -12.83
N VAL A 8 8.54 -16.78 -12.91
CA VAL A 8 8.69 -15.88 -11.76
C VAL A 8 7.33 -15.49 -11.23
N ALA A 9 7.25 -15.22 -9.93
CA ALA A 9 6.08 -14.60 -9.32
C ALA A 9 6.01 -13.13 -9.75
N CYS A 10 4.82 -12.67 -10.13
CA CYS A 10 4.59 -11.28 -10.53
C CYS A 10 3.97 -10.49 -9.40
N MET A 11 4.40 -9.24 -9.30
CA MET A 11 3.74 -8.24 -8.45
C MET A 11 2.96 -7.29 -9.33
N THR A 12 1.64 -7.37 -9.25
CA THR A 12 0.76 -6.44 -9.98
C THR A 12 0.66 -5.12 -9.23
N LYS A 13 0.88 -4.02 -9.94
CA LYS A 13 0.92 -2.69 -9.33
C LYS A 13 0.38 -1.59 -10.25
N HIS A 14 -0.05 -0.47 -9.71
CA HIS A 14 -0.22 -0.18 -8.28
C HIS A 14 -1.71 -0.18 -7.95
N PHE A 15 -2.10 -1.01 -7.02
CA PHE A 15 -3.50 -1.17 -6.61
C PHE A 15 -3.99 0.01 -5.77
N PRO A 16 -5.19 0.51 -5.95
CA PRO A 16 -6.29 0.11 -6.85
C PRO A 16 -6.30 0.84 -8.21
N GLY A 17 -5.18 1.40 -8.64
CA GLY A 17 -5.00 2.08 -9.92
C GLY A 17 -4.55 3.52 -9.75
N ALA A 18 -3.63 3.97 -10.60
CA ALA A 18 -3.07 5.31 -10.58
C ALA A 18 -3.75 6.28 -11.59
N GLY A 19 -4.75 5.80 -12.35
CA GLY A 19 -5.43 6.61 -13.35
C GLY A 19 -6.14 7.86 -12.82
N PRO A 20 -6.73 7.83 -11.60
CA PRO A 20 -7.45 8.98 -11.07
C PRO A 20 -6.56 9.98 -10.30
N GLN A 21 -5.27 10.09 -10.62
CA GLN A 21 -4.40 11.13 -10.07
C GLN A 21 -4.96 12.52 -10.40
N LYS A 22 -5.13 13.33 -9.36
CA LYS A 22 -5.61 14.70 -9.49
C LYS A 22 -4.65 15.48 -10.41
N ASP A 23 -5.21 16.13 -11.42
CA ASP A 23 -4.48 16.92 -12.42
C ASP A 23 -3.35 16.15 -13.15
N GLY A 24 -3.32 14.80 -13.03
CA GLY A 24 -2.27 13.96 -13.60
C GLY A 24 -0.93 14.03 -12.87
N GLU A 25 -0.91 14.59 -11.66
CA GLU A 25 0.29 14.81 -10.88
C GLU A 25 0.81 13.52 -10.23
N ASP A 26 2.13 13.49 -10.00
CA ASP A 26 2.84 12.30 -9.51
C ASP A 26 2.70 12.15 -7.98
N ALA A 27 2.11 11.03 -7.53
CA ALA A 27 1.91 10.71 -6.12
C ALA A 27 3.20 10.40 -5.33
N HIS A 28 4.36 10.38 -5.98
CA HIS A 28 5.64 10.37 -5.26
C HIS A 28 5.91 11.69 -4.51
N PHE A 29 5.19 12.74 -4.86
CA PHE A 29 5.34 14.07 -4.29
C PHE A 29 4.05 14.52 -3.58
N ALA A 30 4.19 15.39 -2.59
CA ALA A 30 3.06 15.85 -1.79
C ALA A 30 1.96 16.55 -2.60
N TYR A 31 2.32 17.24 -3.68
CA TYR A 31 1.34 17.91 -4.56
C TYR A 31 0.48 16.93 -5.37
N GLY A 32 1.00 15.73 -5.69
CA GLY A 32 0.30 14.70 -6.47
C GLY A 32 -0.35 13.60 -5.61
N ARG A 33 -0.44 13.76 -4.30
CA ARG A 33 -0.92 12.72 -3.39
C ARG A 33 -2.39 12.34 -3.56
N GLU A 34 -3.22 13.24 -4.11
CA GLU A 34 -4.67 13.05 -4.17
C GLU A 34 -5.10 12.19 -5.37
N GLN A 35 -5.96 11.22 -5.06
CA GLN A 35 -6.71 10.44 -6.05
C GLN A 35 -8.16 10.90 -6.02
N VAL A 36 -8.66 11.38 -7.16
CA VAL A 36 -10.02 11.93 -7.27
C VAL A 36 -10.84 11.12 -8.27
N TYR A 37 -12.11 10.91 -7.98
CA TYR A 37 -12.98 10.05 -8.77
C TYR A 37 -14.21 10.83 -9.27
N PRO A 38 -14.04 11.75 -10.24
CA PRO A 38 -15.15 12.47 -10.81
C PRO A 38 -16.14 11.49 -11.42
N GLY A 39 -17.43 11.67 -11.16
CA GLY A 39 -18.46 10.73 -11.61
C GLY A 39 -18.55 9.44 -10.79
N ASN A 40 -17.93 9.40 -9.60
CA ASN A 40 -17.99 8.25 -8.69
C ASN A 40 -17.58 6.92 -9.34
N ASN A 41 -16.50 6.94 -10.12
CA ASN A 41 -16.07 5.84 -10.98
C ASN A 41 -14.94 4.99 -10.41
N PHE A 42 -14.78 4.91 -9.08
CA PHE A 42 -13.74 4.12 -8.41
C PHE A 42 -13.67 2.67 -8.93
N ASP A 43 -14.82 2.00 -9.05
CA ASP A 43 -14.90 0.62 -9.51
C ASP A 43 -14.40 0.41 -10.97
N TYR A 44 -14.42 1.45 -11.78
CA TYR A 44 -13.87 1.37 -13.15
C TYR A 44 -12.37 1.06 -13.14
N HIS A 45 -11.64 1.64 -12.18
CA HIS A 45 -10.19 1.48 -12.07
C HIS A 45 -9.78 0.12 -11.51
N LEU A 46 -10.72 -0.64 -10.93
CA LEU A 46 -10.46 -2.00 -10.41
C LEU A 46 -10.46 -3.08 -11.50
N LYS A 47 -11.05 -2.82 -12.66
CA LYS A 47 -11.18 -3.82 -13.75
C LYS A 47 -9.86 -4.50 -14.18
N PRO A 48 -8.72 -3.80 -14.32
CA PRO A 48 -7.45 -4.45 -14.64
C PRO A 48 -6.98 -5.41 -13.55
N PHE A 49 -7.24 -5.06 -12.29
CA PHE A 49 -6.87 -5.90 -11.14
C PHE A 49 -7.78 -7.13 -11.04
N GLU A 50 -9.06 -7.02 -11.35
CA GLU A 50 -9.96 -8.17 -11.44
C GLU A 50 -9.47 -9.20 -12.46
N ALA A 51 -8.94 -8.74 -13.59
CA ALA A 51 -8.33 -9.60 -14.59
C ALA A 51 -7.02 -10.23 -14.07
N ALA A 52 -6.20 -9.47 -13.34
CA ALA A 52 -4.98 -9.98 -12.72
C ALA A 52 -5.26 -11.03 -11.65
N PHE A 53 -6.30 -10.84 -10.81
CA PHE A 53 -6.72 -11.84 -9.82
C PHE A 53 -7.20 -13.13 -10.49
N LYS A 54 -8.01 -13.04 -11.54
CA LYS A 54 -8.43 -14.21 -12.34
C LYS A 54 -7.25 -14.93 -12.99
N ALA A 55 -6.21 -14.19 -13.35
CA ALA A 55 -4.98 -14.76 -13.90
C ALA A 55 -4.08 -15.37 -12.81
N GLY A 56 -4.37 -15.17 -11.53
CA GLY A 56 -3.64 -15.71 -10.38
C GLY A 56 -2.35 -14.97 -10.09
N THR A 57 -2.38 -13.64 -10.10
CA THR A 57 -1.21 -12.83 -9.68
C THR A 57 -0.81 -13.20 -8.25
N ALA A 58 0.49 -13.36 -7.99
CA ALA A 58 1.00 -13.80 -6.70
C ALA A 58 1.11 -12.67 -5.68
N GLN A 59 1.33 -11.44 -6.15
CA GLN A 59 1.60 -10.30 -5.28
C GLN A 59 0.88 -9.05 -5.78
N ILE A 60 0.54 -8.18 -4.83
CA ILE A 60 -0.06 -6.86 -5.08
C ILE A 60 0.76 -5.79 -4.35
N MET A 61 0.96 -4.66 -5.03
CA MET A 61 1.53 -3.47 -4.43
C MET A 61 0.49 -2.35 -4.42
N PRO A 62 0.04 -1.88 -3.24
CA PRO A 62 -0.80 -0.69 -3.14
C PRO A 62 -0.05 0.57 -3.55
N TYR A 63 -0.77 1.52 -4.16
CA TYR A 63 -0.22 2.77 -4.66
C TYR A 63 -0.02 3.81 -3.54
N TYR A 64 0.81 4.81 -3.79
CA TYR A 64 1.01 5.93 -2.85
C TYR A 64 -0.22 6.78 -2.64
N GLY A 65 -1.06 6.89 -3.68
CA GLY A 65 -2.18 7.82 -3.72
C GLY A 65 -3.13 7.71 -2.53
N MET A 66 -3.75 8.83 -2.22
CA MET A 66 -4.71 9.00 -1.14
C MET A 66 -6.09 9.28 -1.76
N PRO A 67 -7.10 8.43 -1.56
CA PRO A 67 -8.45 8.66 -2.09
C PRO A 67 -9.10 9.86 -1.40
N VAL A 68 -9.60 10.80 -2.19
CA VAL A 68 -10.28 12.00 -1.66
C VAL A 68 -11.74 12.02 -2.12
N GLY A 69 -12.65 12.35 -1.19
CA GLY A 69 -14.08 12.43 -1.49
C GLY A 69 -14.73 11.08 -1.80
N THR A 70 -14.19 9.99 -1.25
CA THR A 70 -14.75 8.64 -1.34
C THR A 70 -15.25 8.14 0.01
N SER A 71 -15.74 6.91 0.09
CA SER A 71 -16.07 6.23 1.36
C SER A 71 -14.84 5.67 2.09
N HIS A 72 -13.67 5.67 1.46
CA HIS A 72 -12.42 5.21 2.05
C HIS A 72 -11.79 6.31 2.90
N GLU A 73 -10.99 5.91 3.89
CA GLU A 73 -10.20 6.86 4.68
C GLU A 73 -9.25 7.65 3.77
N GLU A 74 -9.10 8.95 4.00
CA GLU A 74 -8.21 9.80 3.19
C GLU A 74 -6.75 9.64 3.64
N VAL A 75 -6.20 8.46 3.40
CA VAL A 75 -4.80 8.08 3.64
C VAL A 75 -4.25 7.29 2.45
N GLY A 76 -2.95 7.27 2.28
CA GLY A 76 -2.29 6.48 1.22
C GLY A 76 -2.76 5.02 1.25
N PHE A 77 -2.92 4.40 0.09
CA PHE A 77 -3.59 3.10 -0.03
C PHE A 77 -2.95 1.98 0.81
N SER A 78 -1.63 2.00 1.04
CA SER A 78 -0.98 1.02 1.92
C SER A 78 -1.38 1.16 3.40
N PHE A 79 -1.85 2.33 3.82
CA PHE A 79 -2.36 2.59 5.17
C PHE A 79 -3.85 2.35 5.33
N ASN A 80 -4.53 2.00 4.25
CA ASN A 80 -5.98 2.02 4.14
C ASN A 80 -6.59 0.64 4.32
N LYS A 81 -7.10 0.35 5.52
CA LYS A 81 -7.69 -0.95 5.85
C LYS A 81 -8.88 -1.28 4.95
N SER A 82 -9.73 -0.32 4.64
CA SER A 82 -10.89 -0.57 3.77
C SER A 82 -10.50 -0.96 2.33
N VAL A 83 -9.29 -0.56 1.89
CA VAL A 83 -8.77 -0.93 0.57
C VAL A 83 -7.99 -2.24 0.62
N VAL A 84 -7.10 -2.42 1.59
CA VAL A 84 -6.25 -3.63 1.66
C VAL A 84 -7.01 -4.81 2.26
N THR A 85 -7.69 -4.62 3.39
CA THR A 85 -8.42 -5.72 4.03
C THR A 85 -9.79 -5.93 3.40
N ASP A 86 -10.65 -4.89 3.41
CA ASP A 86 -12.06 -5.13 3.07
C ASP A 86 -12.26 -5.33 1.57
N LEU A 87 -11.59 -4.52 0.73
CA LEU A 87 -11.71 -4.63 -0.72
C LEU A 87 -10.83 -5.76 -1.27
N LEU A 88 -9.50 -5.71 -1.06
CA LEU A 88 -8.56 -6.65 -1.70
C LEU A 88 -8.70 -8.06 -1.11
N ARG A 89 -8.63 -8.21 0.21
CA ARG A 89 -8.74 -9.51 0.88
C ARG A 89 -10.20 -10.00 0.91
N GLY A 90 -11.13 -9.14 1.35
CA GLY A 90 -12.53 -9.50 1.55
C GLY A 90 -13.32 -9.67 0.26
N LYS A 91 -13.48 -8.59 -0.53
CA LYS A 91 -14.30 -8.63 -1.76
C LYS A 91 -13.69 -9.49 -2.87
N TYR A 92 -12.36 -9.36 -3.08
CA TYR A 92 -11.69 -10.08 -4.17
C TYR A 92 -11.07 -11.41 -3.75
N GLY A 93 -11.03 -11.74 -2.44
CA GLY A 93 -10.47 -13.00 -1.95
C GLY A 93 -8.98 -13.18 -2.26
N PHE A 94 -8.24 -12.07 -2.38
CA PHE A 94 -6.81 -12.15 -2.66
C PHE A 94 -6.05 -12.66 -1.43
N ASP A 95 -5.38 -13.80 -1.56
CA ASP A 95 -4.62 -14.49 -0.51
C ASP A 95 -3.09 -14.44 -0.69
N GLY A 96 -2.62 -13.78 -1.76
CA GLY A 96 -1.20 -13.58 -2.03
C GLY A 96 -0.55 -12.48 -1.19
N VAL A 97 0.72 -12.19 -1.44
CA VAL A 97 1.50 -11.19 -0.70
C VAL A 97 1.07 -9.78 -1.07
N VAL A 98 0.80 -8.96 -0.05
CA VAL A 98 0.64 -7.51 -0.19
C VAL A 98 1.93 -6.84 0.29
N CYS A 99 2.72 -6.34 -0.66
CA CYS A 99 3.95 -5.59 -0.39
C CYS A 99 3.70 -4.10 -0.60
N THR A 100 4.03 -3.26 0.37
CA THR A 100 3.88 -1.81 0.21
C THR A 100 4.80 -1.28 -0.89
N ASP A 101 4.47 -0.12 -1.43
CA ASP A 101 5.44 0.67 -2.19
C ASP A 101 6.53 1.23 -1.25
N TRP A 102 7.54 1.92 -1.76
CA TRP A 102 8.79 2.20 -1.06
C TRP A 102 8.82 3.60 -0.44
N GLY A 103 9.49 3.71 0.72
CA GLY A 103 9.66 4.99 1.42
C GLY A 103 8.36 5.51 2.05
N LEU A 104 7.53 4.63 2.61
CA LEU A 104 6.31 5.00 3.34
C LEU A 104 6.58 5.29 4.81
N LEU A 105 7.54 4.59 5.40
CA LEU A 105 7.86 4.71 6.82
C LEU A 105 8.93 5.78 7.05
N ASN A 106 10.02 5.68 6.30
CA ASN A 106 11.20 6.52 6.43
C ASN A 106 11.37 7.48 5.25
N PRO A 107 11.95 8.67 5.47
CA PRO A 107 12.41 9.51 4.39
C PRO A 107 13.53 8.81 3.61
N MET A 108 13.55 8.99 2.29
CA MET A 108 14.66 8.52 1.47
C MET A 108 15.89 9.39 1.69
N LYS A 109 17.02 8.74 1.95
CA LYS A 109 18.32 9.43 2.17
C LYS A 109 19.33 9.02 1.11
N ILE A 110 20.06 9.99 0.61
CA ILE A 110 21.23 9.80 -0.27
C ILE A 110 22.43 10.40 0.43
N LEU A 111 23.49 9.62 0.64
CA LEU A 111 24.70 10.03 1.36
C LEU A 111 24.40 10.66 2.74
N GLY A 112 23.42 10.09 3.46
CA GLY A 112 23.01 10.54 4.79
C GLY A 112 22.12 11.81 4.82
N ARG A 113 21.85 12.42 3.68
CA ARG A 113 20.95 13.59 3.55
C ARG A 113 19.59 13.16 3.08
N GLU A 114 18.54 13.73 3.67
CA GLU A 114 17.18 13.51 3.23
C GLU A 114 17.00 14.06 1.81
N PHE A 115 16.62 13.18 0.89
CA PHE A 115 16.35 13.50 -0.51
C PHE A 115 14.85 13.68 -0.77
N MET A 116 14.03 12.82 -0.14
CA MET A 116 12.57 12.88 -0.23
C MET A 116 11.97 12.51 1.13
N PRO A 117 10.91 13.21 1.57
CA PRO A 117 10.18 12.83 2.78
C PRO A 117 9.53 11.45 2.61
N ALA A 118 9.13 10.82 3.72
CA ALA A 118 8.31 9.64 3.67
C ALA A 118 6.98 9.94 2.96
N ARG A 119 6.54 9.04 2.08
CA ARG A 119 5.28 9.16 1.32
C ARG A 119 4.10 8.66 2.16
N ALA A 120 3.97 9.24 3.34
CA ALA A 120 2.98 8.86 4.35
C ALA A 120 1.74 9.75 4.24
N TRP A 121 1.17 9.82 3.04
CA TRP A 121 0.08 10.75 2.73
C TRP A 121 -1.15 10.51 3.60
N GLY A 122 -1.62 11.59 4.25
CA GLY A 122 -2.71 11.57 5.20
C GLY A 122 -2.34 11.11 6.62
N VAL A 123 -1.12 10.56 6.80
CA VAL A 123 -0.59 10.10 8.10
C VAL A 123 0.80 10.69 8.41
N GLU A 124 1.12 11.84 7.85
CA GLU A 124 2.41 12.51 8.03
C GLU A 124 2.70 12.83 9.50
N HIS A 125 1.65 13.04 10.30
CA HIS A 125 1.72 13.34 11.73
C HIS A 125 2.07 12.13 12.61
N LEU A 126 1.94 10.90 12.08
CA LEU A 126 2.28 9.68 12.81
C LEU A 126 3.79 9.45 12.86
N SER A 127 4.25 8.92 13.98
CA SER A 127 5.62 8.40 14.12
C SER A 127 5.86 7.19 13.21
N LEU A 128 7.12 6.82 13.02
CA LEU A 128 7.50 5.63 12.25
C LEU A 128 6.82 4.36 12.76
N ALA A 129 6.78 4.16 14.08
CA ALA A 129 6.15 2.99 14.68
C ALA A 129 4.62 2.96 14.46
N GLU A 130 3.95 4.10 14.58
CA GLU A 130 2.51 4.21 14.32
C GLU A 130 2.19 4.01 12.83
N ARG A 131 3.01 4.49 11.91
CA ARG A 131 2.88 4.21 10.47
C ARG A 131 3.04 2.72 10.19
N ALA A 132 4.06 2.07 10.76
CA ALA A 132 4.27 0.63 10.61
C ALA A 132 3.09 -0.17 11.17
N GLN A 133 2.60 0.18 12.36
CA GLN A 133 1.40 -0.43 12.94
C GLN A 133 0.20 -0.28 12.02
N LYS A 134 -0.08 0.93 11.51
CA LYS A 134 -1.22 1.18 10.64
C LYS A 134 -1.16 0.38 9.33
N ILE A 135 0.03 0.20 8.74
CA ILE A 135 0.23 -0.65 7.55
C ILE A 135 -0.07 -2.12 7.86
N LEU A 136 0.45 -2.64 8.99
CA LEU A 136 0.18 -4.01 9.42
C LEU A 136 -1.30 -4.25 9.71
N GLU A 137 -1.96 -3.31 10.38
CA GLU A 137 -3.40 -3.34 10.66
C GLU A 137 -4.26 -3.20 9.37
N ALA A 138 -3.74 -2.49 8.37
CA ALA A 138 -4.38 -2.41 7.07
C ALA A 138 -4.35 -3.74 6.29
N GLY A 139 -3.44 -4.67 6.65
CA GLY A 139 -3.38 -6.02 6.07
C GLY A 139 -2.23 -6.25 5.09
N ALA A 140 -1.20 -5.37 5.07
CA ALA A 140 0.01 -5.60 4.28
C ALA A 140 0.94 -6.61 4.97
N ASP A 141 1.61 -7.44 4.18
CA ASP A 141 2.47 -8.53 4.66
C ASP A 141 3.96 -8.15 4.63
N GLN A 142 4.33 -7.19 3.81
CA GLN A 142 5.73 -6.82 3.60
C GLN A 142 5.88 -5.31 3.41
N PHE A 143 6.87 -4.73 4.07
CA PHE A 143 7.30 -3.36 3.79
C PHE A 143 8.25 -3.34 2.58
N GLY A 144 7.87 -2.65 1.52
CA GLY A 144 8.71 -2.48 0.34
C GLY A 144 9.85 -1.52 0.60
N GLY A 145 11.10 -1.98 0.40
CA GLY A 145 12.30 -1.14 0.50
C GLY A 145 12.63 -0.58 1.88
N GLU A 146 11.94 -1.01 2.93
CA GLU A 146 12.20 -0.58 4.30
C GLU A 146 13.00 -1.64 5.07
N ALA A 147 14.03 -1.22 5.77
CA ALA A 147 14.85 -2.09 6.62
C ALA A 147 14.71 -1.63 8.08
N CYS A 148 13.59 -1.99 8.72
CA CYS A 148 13.27 -1.57 10.08
C CYS A 148 12.65 -2.72 10.93
N PRO A 149 13.29 -3.89 11.01
CA PRO A 149 12.74 -5.01 11.78
C PRO A 149 12.58 -4.69 13.26
N GLU A 150 13.42 -3.82 13.81
CA GLU A 150 13.37 -3.39 15.21
C GLU A 150 12.03 -2.74 15.57
N VAL A 151 11.44 -2.01 14.63
CA VAL A 151 10.13 -1.35 14.82
C VAL A 151 9.03 -2.38 14.96
N VAL A 152 9.04 -3.42 14.13
CA VAL A 152 8.05 -4.52 14.20
C VAL A 152 8.22 -5.30 15.51
N ILE A 153 9.46 -5.63 15.88
CA ILE A 153 9.77 -6.32 17.14
C ILE A 153 9.27 -5.50 18.34
N GLN A 154 9.47 -4.17 18.31
CA GLN A 154 8.99 -3.28 19.35
C GLN A 154 7.46 -3.30 19.45
N LEU A 155 6.75 -3.18 18.31
CA LEU A 155 5.28 -3.20 18.27
C LEU A 155 4.70 -4.49 18.86
N VAL A 156 5.33 -5.64 18.57
CA VAL A 156 4.93 -6.93 19.13
C VAL A 156 5.19 -6.97 20.66
N ARG A 157 6.38 -6.56 21.12
CA ARG A 157 6.72 -6.51 22.54
C ARG A 157 5.82 -5.59 23.36
N GLU A 158 5.34 -4.51 22.75
CA GLU A 158 4.41 -3.57 23.36
C GLU A 158 2.94 -4.03 23.28
N GLY A 159 2.68 -5.19 22.66
CA GLY A 159 1.33 -5.73 22.46
C GLY A 159 0.46 -4.92 21.50
N LYS A 160 1.06 -4.04 20.67
CA LYS A 160 0.37 -3.24 19.66
C LYS A 160 0.07 -4.03 18.39
N VAL A 161 0.87 -5.04 18.11
CA VAL A 161 0.67 -6.00 17.03
C VAL A 161 0.81 -7.39 17.63
N SER A 162 -0.11 -8.30 17.35
CA SER A 162 -0.04 -9.68 17.85
C SER A 162 1.03 -10.50 17.12
N GLU A 163 1.59 -11.51 17.77
CA GLU A 163 2.49 -12.47 17.11
C GLU A 163 1.79 -13.17 15.95
N ASP A 164 0.53 -13.60 16.12
CA ASP A 164 -0.29 -14.24 15.08
C ASP A 164 -0.43 -13.38 13.79
N ARG A 165 -0.20 -12.07 13.89
CA ARG A 165 -0.23 -11.18 12.72
C ARG A 165 1.10 -11.19 11.96
N ILE A 166 2.17 -11.59 12.62
CA ILE A 166 3.53 -11.61 12.04
C ILE A 166 3.89 -13.00 11.50
N ASP A 167 3.34 -14.06 12.07
CA ASP A 167 3.49 -15.46 11.66
C ASP A 167 2.66 -15.77 10.40
#